data_f3d2566d3c5d3c1c40c4774aad71a99b
#
_entry.id   f3d2566d3c5d3c1c40c4774aad71a99b
#
_cell.length_a   1.000
_cell.length_b   1.000
_cell.length_c   1.000
_cell.angle_alpha   90.00
_cell.angle_beta   90.00
_cell.angle_gamma   90.00
#
_symmetry.space_group_name_H-M   'P 1'
#
loop_
_entity.id
_entity.type
_entity.pdbx_description
1 polymer ?
#
loop_
_entity_poly.entity_id
_entity_poly.type
_entity_poly.pdbx_seq_one_letter_code
_entity_poly.pdbx_strand_id
1 'polypeptide(L)' 'MAYRSMKRLIENANRELADGKVTQEEYDMYKQNCMNKLDVFLACNRLTASQYEELIGMLGVSVAE' A
#
# COMPACT_ATOMS: atom_id res chain seq x y z
N MET A 1 7.44 12.99 3.51
CA MET A 1 7.75 11.73 4.19
C MET A 1 7.11 10.56 3.47
N ALA A 2 7.89 9.52 3.25
CA ALA A 2 7.43 8.36 2.50
C ALA A 2 6.20 7.71 3.12
N TYR A 3 6.20 7.54 4.45
CA TYR A 3 5.08 6.90 5.14
C TYR A 3 3.76 7.63 4.87
N ARG A 4 3.77 8.95 5.06
CA ARG A 4 2.57 9.75 4.92
C ARG A 4 2.05 9.74 3.49
N SER A 5 2.96 9.88 2.53
CA SER A 5 2.60 9.88 1.11
C SER A 5 2.00 8.55 0.70
N MET A 6 2.63 7.46 1.11
CA MET A 6 2.14 6.12 0.77
C MET A 6 0.81 5.84 1.45
N LYS A 7 0.66 6.26 2.70
CA LYS A 7 -0.60 6.05 3.41
C LYS A 7 -1.75 6.74 2.69
N ARG A 8 -1.53 7.98 2.25
CA ARG A 8 -2.57 8.73 1.53
C ARG A 8 -2.91 8.06 0.19
N LEU A 9 -1.89 7.61 -0.53
CA LEU A 9 -2.12 6.94 -1.81
C LEU A 9 -2.95 5.67 -1.63
N ILE A 10 -2.62 4.89 -0.60
CA ILE A 10 -3.33 3.65 -0.33
C ILE A 10 -4.76 3.93 0.11
N GLU A 11 -4.97 4.95 0.95
CA GLU A 11 -6.31 5.33 1.37
C GLU A 11 -7.17 5.74 0.18
N ASN A 12 -6.59 6.51 -0.73
CA ASN A 12 -7.31 6.93 -1.93
C ASN A 12 -7.67 5.75 -2.81
N ALA A 13 -6.74 4.81 -2.99
CA ALA A 13 -6.99 3.62 -3.79
C ALA A 13 -8.10 2.77 -3.18
N ASN A 14 -8.07 2.60 -1.86
CA ASN A 14 -9.11 1.83 -1.18
C ASN A 14 -10.47 2.48 -1.34
N ARG A 15 -10.52 3.80 -1.26
CA ARG A 15 -11.76 4.54 -1.44
C ARG A 15 -12.29 4.37 -2.86
N GLU A 16 -11.42 4.48 -3.85
CA GLU A 16 -11.84 4.34 -5.25
C GLU A 16 -12.36 2.95 -5.54
N LEU A 17 -11.75 1.94 -4.94
CA LEU A 17 -12.24 0.58 -5.09
C LEU A 17 -13.62 0.43 -4.46
N ALA A 18 -13.80 0.97 -3.26
CA ALA A 18 -15.09 0.91 -2.57
C ALA A 18 -16.18 1.66 -3.33
N ASP A 19 -15.81 2.77 -4.00
CA ASP A 19 -16.75 3.57 -4.78
C ASP A 19 -17.01 2.99 -6.16
N GLY A 20 -16.31 1.92 -6.54
CA GLY A 20 -16.47 1.30 -7.84
C GLY A 20 -15.81 2.06 -8.97
N LYS A 21 -14.90 2.98 -8.68
CA LYS A 21 -14.21 3.76 -9.70
C LYS A 21 -13.10 2.98 -10.37
N VAL A 22 -12.59 1.95 -9.71
CA VAL A 22 -11.58 1.06 -10.27
C VAL A 22 -12.08 -0.37 -10.13
N THR A 23 -11.65 -1.23 -11.05
CA THR A 23 -11.98 -2.64 -10.97
C THR A 23 -11.05 -3.33 -9.98
N GLN A 24 -11.44 -4.54 -9.54
CA GLN A 24 -10.57 -5.33 -8.67
C GLN A 24 -9.22 -5.61 -9.34
N GLU A 25 -9.25 -5.85 -10.63
CA GLU A 25 -8.05 -6.11 -11.42
C GLU A 25 -7.10 -4.91 -11.41
N GLU A 26 -7.67 -3.72 -11.62
CA GLU A 26 -6.89 -2.48 -11.57
C GLU A 26 -6.31 -2.25 -10.18
N TYR A 27 -7.12 -2.52 -9.16
CA TYR A 27 -6.66 -2.38 -7.79
C TYR A 27 -5.51 -3.34 -7.48
N ASP A 28 -5.60 -4.57 -7.97
CA ASP A 28 -4.56 -5.56 -7.74
C ASP A 28 -3.23 -5.12 -8.35
N MET A 29 -3.27 -4.53 -9.55
CA MET A 29 -2.07 -3.99 -10.18
C MET A 29 -1.50 -2.84 -9.37
N TYR A 30 -2.37 -1.95 -8.90
CA TYR A 30 -1.95 -0.83 -8.07
C TYR A 30 -1.33 -1.33 -6.76
N LYS A 31 -1.96 -2.34 -6.17
CA LYS A 31 -1.46 -2.94 -4.93
C LYS A 31 -0.05 -3.50 -5.12
N GLN A 32 0.17 -4.21 -6.23
CA GLN A 32 1.48 -4.77 -6.52
C GLN A 32 2.54 -3.66 -6.66
N ASN A 33 2.19 -2.58 -7.37
CA ASN A 33 3.10 -1.45 -7.51
C ASN A 33 3.41 -0.81 -6.17
N CYS A 34 2.41 -0.66 -5.32
CA CYS A 34 2.61 -0.09 -3.99
C CYS A 34 3.52 -0.97 -3.14
N MET A 35 3.34 -2.28 -3.20
CA MET A 35 4.18 -3.21 -2.44
C MET A 35 5.62 -3.11 -2.88
N ASN A 36 5.86 -2.99 -4.19
CA ASN A 36 7.22 -2.83 -4.70
C ASN A 36 7.86 -1.56 -4.16
N LYS A 37 7.10 -0.46 -4.14
CA LYS A 37 7.60 0.81 -3.60
C LYS A 37 7.86 0.73 -2.11
N LEU A 38 6.99 0.05 -1.38
CA LEU A 38 7.14 -0.11 0.06
C LEU A 38 8.40 -0.92 0.38
N ASP A 39 8.67 -1.97 -0.41
CA ASP A 39 9.88 -2.76 -0.23
C ASP A 39 11.12 -1.90 -0.42
N VAL A 40 11.13 -1.05 -1.44
CA VAL A 40 12.27 -0.16 -1.69
C VAL A 40 12.43 0.84 -0.54
N PHE A 41 11.33 1.43 -0.08
CA PHE A 41 11.39 2.39 1.01
C PHE A 41 11.90 1.75 2.30
N LEU A 42 11.48 0.52 2.56
CA LEU A 42 11.95 -0.20 3.74
C LEU A 42 13.45 -0.48 3.62
N ALA A 43 13.91 -0.92 2.45
CA ALA A 43 15.32 -1.20 2.21
C ALA A 43 16.18 0.05 2.33
N CYS A 44 15.59 1.22 2.00
CA CYS A 44 16.31 2.50 2.08
C CYS A 44 16.15 3.18 3.44
N ASN A 45 15.56 2.51 4.41
CA ASN A 45 15.30 3.04 5.76
C ASN A 45 14.38 4.26 5.75
N ARG A 46 13.51 4.37 4.77
CA ARG A 46 12.52 5.45 4.70
C ARG A 46 11.24 5.07 5.43
N LEU A 47 11.07 3.79 5.72
CA LEU A 47 9.95 3.27 6.50
C LEU A 47 10.49 2.37 7.59
N THR A 48 9.84 2.37 8.74
CA THR A 48 10.13 1.39 9.78
C THR A 48 9.38 0.10 9.45
N ALA A 49 9.77 -1.00 10.09
CA ALA A 49 9.07 -2.27 9.91
C ALA A 49 7.60 -2.14 10.30
N SER A 50 7.31 -1.41 11.39
CA SER A 50 5.93 -1.20 11.83
C SER A 50 5.12 -0.45 10.80
N GLN A 51 5.70 0.60 10.22
CA GLN A 51 5.02 1.39 9.19
C GLN A 51 4.77 0.56 7.94
N TYR A 52 5.76 -0.25 7.56
CA TYR A 52 5.62 -1.13 6.41
C TYR A 52 4.45 -2.11 6.61
N GLU A 53 4.41 -2.76 7.78
CA GLU A 53 3.34 -3.72 8.08
C GLU A 53 1.97 -3.05 8.10
N GLU A 54 1.91 -1.85 8.65
CA GLU A 54 0.66 -1.09 8.68
C GLU A 54 0.15 -0.82 7.26
N LEU A 55 1.05 -0.37 6.39
CA LEU A 55 0.66 0.00 5.03
C LEU A 55 0.25 -1.22 4.20
N ILE A 56 0.97 -2.33 4.31
CA ILE A 56 0.56 -3.53 3.57
C ILE A 56 -0.75 -4.09 4.11
N GLY A 57 -1.00 -3.91 5.41
CA GLY A 57 -2.29 -4.28 5.98
C GLY A 57 -3.43 -3.48 5.39
N MET A 58 -3.19 -2.19 5.12
CA MET A 58 -4.19 -1.34 4.49
C MET A 58 -4.51 -1.80 3.06
N LEU A 59 -3.54 -2.42 2.40
CA LEU A 59 -3.75 -2.96 1.07
C LEU A 59 -4.46 -4.32 1.09
N GLY A 60 -4.76 -4.84 2.27
CA GLY A 60 -5.43 -6.10 2.39
C GLY A 60 -4.52 -7.31 2.21
N VAL A 61 -3.21 -7.10 2.33
CA VAL A 61 -2.24 -8.18 2.21
C VAL A 61 -2.02 -8.81 3.58
N SER A 62 -2.10 -10.13 3.65
CA SER A 62 -1.84 -10.84 4.89
C SER A 62 -0.33 -10.90 5.13
N VAL A 63 0.07 -10.53 6.33
CA VAL A 63 1.49 -10.51 6.70
C VAL A 63 1.90 -11.79 7.39
N ALA A 64 0.97 -12.57 7.78
CA ALA A 64 1.26 -13.77 8.53
C ALA A 64 2.04 -14.76 7.74
N GLU A 65 2.41 -15.23 8.35
CA GLU A 65 2.66 -16.19 8.25
C GLU A 65 3.03 -16.93 8.56
#